data_e4e0d58a9f12fe16b96423dcaf3d248d
#
_entry.id   e4e0d58a9f12fe16b96423dcaf3d248d
#
_cell.length_a   1.000
_cell.length_b   1.000
_cell.length_c   1.000
_cell.angle_alpha   90.00
_cell.angle_beta   90.00
_cell.angle_gamma   90.00
#
_symmetry.space_group_name_H-M   'P 1'
#
loop_
_entity.id
_entity.type
_entity.pdbx_description
1 polymer ?
#
loop_
_entity_poly.entity_id
_entity_poly.type
_entity_poly.pdbx_seq_one_letter_code
_entity_poly.pdbx_strand_id
1 'polypeptide(L)'
;DGFENILATPELITNLLLPKSGVPSLPQMEAPDGTWIQDSSSIFDYIEASHPEMPAVPSPSAAPRQCLVSYLIELLADEWLIVTAGRQRWHYSKENIDQSHLAFNAQQWGAWLAPEAKGLNRRQAGVEFFKNSFGISKAGNDIPPGIGELGLTSDTEEVWLDSLENIMSLLEE
;
A
#
# COMPACT_ATOMS: atom_id res chain seq x y z
N ASP A 1 -16.48 3.28 -21.23
CA ASP A 1 -17.34 2.69 -20.21
C ASP A 1 -16.88 3.19 -18.85
N GLY A 2 -17.84 3.42 -17.96
CA GLY A 2 -17.57 3.97 -16.63
C GLY A 2 -17.32 2.87 -15.61
N PHE A 3 -16.67 3.22 -14.51
CA PHE A 3 -16.57 2.37 -13.32
C PHE A 3 -17.18 3.09 -12.12
N GLU A 4 -17.67 2.35 -11.16
CA GLU A 4 -18.12 2.85 -9.88
C GLU A 4 -17.02 2.63 -8.83
N ASN A 5 -16.59 3.71 -8.18
CA ASN A 5 -15.62 3.62 -7.09
C ASN A 5 -16.37 3.62 -5.75
N ILE A 6 -16.26 2.52 -5.01
CA ILE A 6 -16.93 2.34 -3.73
C ILE A 6 -15.87 2.41 -2.62
N LEU A 7 -16.07 3.34 -1.67
CA LEU A 7 -15.19 3.46 -0.51
C LEU A 7 -15.31 2.22 0.38
N ALA A 8 -14.21 1.52 0.59
CA ALA A 8 -14.14 0.38 1.47
C ALA A 8 -14.27 0.82 2.95
N THR A 9 -15.47 0.67 3.51
CA THR A 9 -15.71 0.84 4.94
C THR A 9 -15.43 -0.47 5.69
N PRO A 10 -15.22 -0.44 7.03
CA PRO A 10 -15.10 -1.68 7.83
C PRO A 10 -16.26 -2.63 7.63
N GLU A 11 -17.49 -2.11 7.50
CA GLU A 11 -18.68 -2.89 7.24
C GLU A 11 -18.64 -3.55 5.86
N LEU A 12 -18.24 -2.82 4.83
CA LEU A 12 -18.09 -3.35 3.48
C LEU A 12 -17.01 -4.45 3.43
N ILE A 13 -15.90 -4.23 4.10
CA ILE A 13 -14.82 -5.23 4.19
C ILE A 13 -15.36 -6.52 4.83
N THR A 14 -16.06 -6.41 5.94
CA THR A 14 -16.52 -7.57 6.70
C THR A 14 -17.65 -8.32 5.98
N ASN A 15 -18.59 -7.59 5.38
CA ASN A 15 -19.82 -8.17 4.86
C ASN A 15 -19.76 -8.52 3.36
N LEU A 16 -18.83 -7.93 2.61
CA LEU A 16 -18.70 -8.15 1.18
C LEU A 16 -17.30 -8.63 0.77
N LEU A 17 -16.25 -7.84 1.06
CA LEU A 17 -14.93 -8.11 0.50
C LEU A 17 -14.33 -9.41 1.05
N LEU A 18 -14.32 -9.58 2.35
CA LEU A 18 -13.78 -10.77 3.01
C LEU A 18 -14.53 -12.05 2.62
N PRO A 19 -15.88 -12.11 2.56
CA PRO A 19 -16.60 -13.27 2.05
C PRO A 19 -16.34 -13.60 0.57
N LYS A 20 -16.03 -12.61 -0.26
CA LYS A 20 -15.79 -12.79 -1.71
C LYS A 20 -14.35 -13.24 -2.01
N SER A 21 -13.36 -12.63 -1.38
CA SER A 21 -11.94 -12.84 -1.69
C SER A 21 -11.19 -13.69 -0.66
N GLY A 22 -11.74 -13.84 0.55
CA GLY A 22 -11.04 -14.48 1.67
C GLY A 22 -10.03 -13.58 2.40
N VAL A 23 -9.79 -12.36 1.91
CA VAL A 23 -8.81 -11.42 2.45
C VAL A 23 -9.38 -10.00 2.56
N PRO A 24 -8.98 -9.21 3.57
CA PRO A 24 -9.46 -7.84 3.73
C PRO A 24 -8.65 -6.81 2.92
N SER A 25 -7.69 -7.27 2.11
CA SER A 25 -6.80 -6.37 1.38
C SER A 25 -7.50 -5.66 0.22
N LEU A 26 -6.99 -4.49 -0.14
CA LEU A 26 -7.47 -3.62 -1.20
C LEU A 26 -6.34 -3.37 -2.22
N PRO A 27 -6.67 -3.09 -3.49
CA PRO A 27 -8.01 -2.98 -4.08
C PRO A 27 -8.69 -4.32 -4.36
N GLN A 28 -10.01 -4.30 -4.51
CA GLN A 28 -10.80 -5.41 -5.03
C GLN A 28 -11.78 -4.87 -6.08
N MET A 29 -12.10 -5.67 -7.09
CA MET A 29 -12.96 -5.29 -8.20
C MET A 29 -13.96 -6.38 -8.51
N GLU A 30 -15.20 -5.99 -8.80
CA GLU A 30 -16.18 -6.85 -9.45
C GLU A 30 -16.25 -6.48 -10.93
N ALA A 31 -15.94 -7.43 -11.80
CA ALA A 31 -16.02 -7.26 -13.24
C ALA A 31 -17.48 -7.27 -13.73
N PRO A 32 -17.79 -6.76 -14.94
CA PRO A 32 -19.16 -6.72 -15.48
C PRO A 32 -19.84 -8.07 -15.58
N ASP A 33 -19.11 -9.15 -15.66
CA ASP A 33 -19.62 -10.53 -15.69
C ASP A 33 -19.84 -11.14 -14.29
N GLY A 34 -19.58 -10.37 -13.22
CA GLY A 34 -19.67 -10.79 -11.83
C GLY A 34 -18.40 -11.50 -11.30
N THR A 35 -17.35 -11.62 -12.09
CA THR A 35 -16.07 -12.15 -11.63
C THR A 35 -15.47 -11.21 -10.58
N TRP A 36 -15.08 -11.79 -9.44
CA TRP A 36 -14.41 -11.03 -8.37
C TRP A 36 -12.91 -11.15 -8.49
N ILE A 37 -12.23 -10.02 -8.54
CA ILE A 37 -10.78 -9.93 -8.72
C ILE A 37 -10.19 -9.17 -7.53
N GLN A 38 -9.19 -9.74 -6.92
CA GLN A 38 -8.49 -9.17 -5.78
C GLN A 38 -7.00 -9.02 -6.14
N ASP A 39 -6.38 -7.96 -5.63
CA ASP A 39 -5.02 -7.54 -5.91
C ASP A 39 -4.87 -6.62 -7.14
N SER A 40 -4.03 -5.59 -7.00
CA SER A 40 -3.83 -4.57 -8.04
C SER A 40 -3.26 -5.15 -9.33
N SER A 41 -2.30 -6.06 -9.25
CA SER A 41 -1.68 -6.69 -10.41
C SER A 41 -2.68 -7.56 -11.17
N SER A 42 -3.50 -8.35 -10.46
CA SER A 42 -4.55 -9.17 -11.08
C SER A 42 -5.66 -8.31 -11.72
N ILE A 43 -6.03 -7.19 -11.09
CA ILE A 43 -6.98 -6.23 -11.66
C ILE A 43 -6.41 -5.60 -12.93
N PHE A 44 -5.14 -5.22 -12.87
CA PHE A 44 -4.43 -4.64 -14.00
C PHE A 44 -4.37 -5.61 -15.18
N ASP A 45 -3.97 -6.85 -14.97
CA ASP A 45 -3.94 -7.91 -15.99
C ASP A 45 -5.31 -8.15 -16.62
N TYR A 46 -6.38 -8.14 -15.81
CA TYR A 46 -7.74 -8.26 -16.32
C TYR A 46 -8.13 -7.08 -17.23
N ILE A 47 -7.78 -5.85 -16.82
CA ILE A 47 -8.07 -4.65 -17.62
C ILE A 47 -7.29 -4.66 -18.93
N GLU A 48 -6.00 -5.00 -18.90
CA GLU A 48 -5.16 -5.14 -20.10
C GLU A 48 -5.71 -6.17 -21.07
N ALA A 49 -6.14 -7.33 -20.58
CA ALA A 49 -6.76 -8.36 -21.40
C ALA A 49 -8.12 -7.95 -21.98
N SER A 50 -8.88 -7.13 -21.26
CA SER A 50 -10.20 -6.65 -21.67
C SER A 50 -10.15 -5.47 -22.64
N HIS A 51 -9.05 -4.72 -22.66
CA HIS A 51 -8.85 -3.50 -23.46
C HIS A 51 -7.55 -3.53 -24.27
N PRO A 52 -7.33 -4.55 -25.12
CA PRO A 52 -6.08 -4.74 -25.85
C PRO A 52 -5.76 -3.62 -26.85
N GLU A 53 -6.72 -2.76 -27.17
CA GLU A 53 -6.56 -1.59 -28.03
C GLU A 53 -5.85 -0.41 -27.35
N MET A 54 -5.75 -0.41 -26.02
CA MET A 54 -5.11 0.65 -25.22
C MET A 54 -4.18 0.07 -24.16
N PRO A 55 -3.16 -0.72 -24.53
CA PRO A 55 -2.30 -1.36 -23.56
C PRO A 55 -1.43 -0.34 -22.82
N ALA A 56 -1.42 -0.42 -21.48
CA ALA A 56 -0.50 0.35 -20.65
C ALA A 56 0.86 -0.37 -20.52
N VAL A 57 0.86 -1.71 -20.57
CA VAL A 57 2.09 -2.51 -20.63
C VAL A 57 2.32 -3.00 -22.07
N PRO A 58 3.55 -2.87 -22.59
CA PRO A 58 3.87 -3.39 -23.92
C PRO A 58 3.57 -4.89 -24.04
N SER A 59 2.92 -5.27 -25.14
CA SER A 59 2.59 -6.68 -25.39
C SER A 59 3.85 -7.56 -25.42
N PRO A 60 3.85 -8.73 -24.75
CA PRO A 60 4.97 -9.65 -24.76
C PRO A 60 5.31 -10.17 -26.16
N SER A 61 4.36 -10.17 -27.09
CA SER A 61 4.58 -10.57 -28.49
C SER A 61 5.23 -9.47 -29.33
N ALA A 62 4.91 -8.19 -29.06
CA ALA A 62 5.43 -7.05 -29.83
C ALA A 62 6.73 -6.49 -29.24
N ALA A 63 6.83 -6.44 -27.92
CA ALA A 63 7.95 -5.82 -27.21
C ALA A 63 8.35 -6.61 -25.94
N PRO A 64 8.84 -7.85 -26.07
CA PRO A 64 9.05 -8.75 -24.92
C PRO A 64 10.02 -8.21 -23.88
N ARG A 65 11.04 -7.45 -24.26
CA ARG A 65 11.99 -6.86 -23.32
C ARG A 65 11.35 -5.75 -22.50
N GLN A 66 10.57 -4.88 -23.11
CA GLN A 66 9.88 -3.80 -22.43
C GLN A 66 8.80 -4.36 -21.48
N CYS A 67 8.06 -5.35 -21.93
CA CYS A 67 7.10 -6.07 -21.11
C CYS A 67 7.78 -6.67 -19.85
N LEU A 68 8.92 -7.36 -20.02
CA LEU A 68 9.67 -7.91 -18.89
C LEU A 68 10.14 -6.80 -17.93
N VAL A 69 10.65 -5.69 -18.45
CA VAL A 69 11.11 -4.55 -17.62
C VAL A 69 9.94 -3.96 -16.85
N SER A 70 8.76 -3.82 -17.43
CA SER A 70 7.56 -3.33 -16.74
C SER A 70 7.20 -4.21 -15.53
N TYR A 71 7.19 -5.53 -15.70
CA TYR A 71 6.94 -6.46 -14.58
C TYR A 71 8.05 -6.46 -13.52
N LEU A 72 9.31 -6.25 -13.92
CA LEU A 72 10.40 -6.12 -12.93
C LEU A 72 10.30 -4.82 -12.13
N ILE A 73 9.85 -3.72 -12.74
CA ILE A 73 9.61 -2.46 -12.04
C ILE A 73 8.40 -2.60 -11.09
N GLU A 74 7.34 -3.25 -11.53
CA GLU A 74 6.18 -3.56 -10.68
C GLU A 74 6.61 -4.38 -9.46
N LEU A 75 7.32 -5.47 -9.66
CA LEU A 75 7.85 -6.30 -8.58
C LEU A 75 8.74 -5.50 -7.62
N LEU A 76 9.60 -4.62 -8.14
CA LEU A 76 10.41 -3.73 -7.32
C LEU A 76 9.55 -2.78 -6.48
N ALA A 77 8.48 -2.23 -7.07
CA ALA A 77 7.57 -1.33 -6.36
C ALA A 77 6.83 -2.05 -5.25
N ASP A 78 6.31 -3.25 -5.52
CA ASP A 78 5.48 -3.99 -4.59
C ASP A 78 6.27 -4.61 -3.43
N GLU A 79 7.47 -5.11 -3.70
CA GLU A 79 8.24 -5.84 -2.68
C GLU A 79 9.30 -4.97 -2.00
N TRP A 80 9.90 -4.01 -2.71
CA TRP A 80 10.98 -3.20 -2.18
C TRP A 80 10.53 -1.81 -1.74
N LEU A 81 9.85 -1.06 -2.60
CA LEU A 81 9.48 0.33 -2.27
C LEU A 81 8.43 0.41 -1.17
N ILE A 82 7.60 -0.62 -1.00
CA ILE A 82 6.61 -0.67 0.07
C ILE A 82 7.26 -0.64 1.47
N VAL A 83 8.45 -1.20 1.63
CA VAL A 83 9.20 -1.17 2.90
C VAL A 83 9.57 0.26 3.27
N THR A 84 10.12 1.00 2.30
CA THR A 84 10.48 2.41 2.49
C THR A 84 9.23 3.28 2.69
N ALA A 85 8.18 3.05 1.92
CA ALA A 85 6.92 3.78 2.06
C ALA A 85 6.26 3.54 3.44
N GLY A 86 6.29 2.28 3.92
CA GLY A 86 5.82 1.93 5.26
C GLY A 86 6.64 2.62 6.35
N ARG A 87 7.94 2.65 6.20
CA ARG A 87 8.85 3.36 7.10
C ARG A 87 8.52 4.85 7.16
N GLN A 88 8.45 5.52 6.01
CA GLN A 88 8.18 6.95 5.92
C GLN A 88 6.81 7.32 6.48
N ARG A 89 5.83 6.44 6.36
CA ARG A 89 4.48 6.70 6.87
C ARG A 89 4.35 6.55 8.37
N TRP A 90 5.04 5.58 8.99
CA TRP A 90 4.75 5.14 10.35
C TRP A 90 5.92 5.28 11.32
N HIS A 91 7.12 5.53 10.83
CA HIS A 91 8.28 5.79 11.65
C HIS A 91 8.86 7.17 11.37
N TYR A 92 9.20 7.87 12.43
CA TYR A 92 9.89 9.16 12.36
C TYR A 92 11.14 9.09 13.23
N SER A 93 12.27 9.50 12.67
CA SER A 93 13.46 9.73 13.48
C SER A 93 13.18 10.90 14.44
N LYS A 94 13.83 10.90 15.61
CA LYS A 94 13.69 11.95 16.61
C LYS A 94 14.10 13.34 16.07
N GLU A 95 14.87 13.37 15.01
CA GLU A 95 15.42 14.58 14.39
C GLU A 95 14.48 15.20 13.36
N ASN A 96 13.58 14.40 12.77
CA ASN A 96 12.62 14.82 11.76
C ASN A 96 11.18 14.83 12.29
N ILE A 97 10.98 15.25 13.54
CA ILE A 97 9.69 15.21 14.19
C ILE A 97 8.72 16.21 13.56
N ASP A 98 8.17 15.86 12.44
CA ASP A 98 6.81 16.29 12.18
C ASP A 98 5.84 15.22 12.72
N GLN A 99 5.62 15.25 14.01
CA GLN A 99 4.61 14.42 14.69
C GLN A 99 3.20 14.61 14.08
N SER A 100 3.02 15.62 13.26
CA SER A 100 1.78 15.92 12.56
C SER A 100 1.41 14.82 11.58
N HIS A 101 2.38 14.24 10.88
CA HIS A 101 2.14 13.16 9.90
C HIS A 101 1.64 11.88 10.57
N LEU A 102 2.31 11.40 11.63
CA LEU A 102 1.84 10.24 12.39
C LEU A 102 0.46 10.51 13.01
N ALA A 103 0.30 11.69 13.56
CA ALA A 103 -0.97 12.12 14.14
C ALA A 103 -2.09 12.16 13.09
N PHE A 104 -1.79 12.69 11.93
CA PHE A 104 -2.73 12.76 10.81
C PHE A 104 -3.10 11.37 10.30
N ASN A 105 -2.11 10.50 10.03
CA ASN A 105 -2.35 9.14 9.58
C ASN A 105 -3.17 8.34 10.60
N ALA A 106 -2.79 8.39 11.89
CA ALA A 106 -3.54 7.72 12.95
C ALA A 106 -4.98 8.24 13.07
N GLN A 107 -5.20 9.53 12.86
CA GLN A 107 -6.53 10.11 12.86
C GLN A 107 -7.37 9.67 11.66
N GLN A 108 -6.78 9.59 10.47
CA GLN A 108 -7.46 9.11 9.27
C GLN A 108 -7.91 7.65 9.43
N TRP A 109 -7.02 6.79 9.89
CA TRP A 109 -7.35 5.40 10.16
C TRP A 109 -8.37 5.25 11.29
N GLY A 110 -8.24 6.02 12.36
CA GLY A 110 -9.21 6.05 13.43
C GLY A 110 -10.58 6.56 12.98
N ALA A 111 -10.62 7.53 12.07
CA ALA A 111 -11.86 8.02 11.47
C ALA A 111 -12.58 6.95 10.66
N TRP A 112 -11.82 6.10 9.97
CA TRP A 112 -12.33 5.00 9.18
C TRP A 112 -12.80 3.82 10.03
N LEU A 113 -12.00 3.44 11.06
CA LEU A 113 -12.28 2.28 11.92
C LEU A 113 -13.32 2.58 13.02
N ALA A 114 -13.38 3.83 13.48
CA ALA A 114 -14.25 4.26 14.56
C ALA A 114 -14.86 5.64 14.23
N PRO A 115 -15.80 5.69 13.25
CA PRO A 115 -16.36 6.94 12.74
C PRO A 115 -17.08 7.75 13.83
N GLU A 116 -17.64 7.10 14.85
CA GLU A 116 -18.29 7.77 15.98
C GLU A 116 -17.30 8.37 16.98
N ALA A 117 -16.03 7.94 16.98
CA ALA A 117 -15.02 8.48 17.87
C ALA A 117 -14.55 9.87 17.40
N LYS A 118 -14.26 10.76 18.37
CA LYS A 118 -13.79 12.12 18.11
C LYS A 118 -12.50 12.43 18.87
N GLY A 119 -11.70 13.33 18.30
CA GLY A 119 -10.48 13.81 18.94
C GLY A 119 -9.47 12.71 19.26
N LEU A 120 -8.99 12.68 20.50
CA LEU A 120 -7.98 11.70 20.94
C LEU A 120 -8.44 10.23 20.81
N ASN A 121 -9.71 9.95 21.02
CA ASN A 121 -10.25 8.59 20.91
C ASN A 121 -10.16 8.07 19.48
N ARG A 122 -10.40 8.92 18.49
CA ARG A 122 -10.27 8.57 17.07
C ARG A 122 -8.82 8.27 16.69
N ARG A 123 -7.90 9.12 17.16
CA ARG A 123 -6.45 8.90 16.97
C ARG A 123 -6.00 7.61 17.62
N GLN A 124 -6.44 7.35 18.85
CA GLN A 124 -6.09 6.15 19.59
C GLN A 124 -6.59 4.89 18.88
N ALA A 125 -7.81 4.89 18.33
CA ALA A 125 -8.33 3.78 17.54
C ALA A 125 -7.45 3.47 16.33
N GLY A 126 -6.96 4.49 15.60
CA GLY A 126 -6.02 4.30 14.49
C GLY A 126 -4.69 3.71 14.93
N VAL A 127 -4.12 4.23 16.03
CA VAL A 127 -2.86 3.72 16.60
C VAL A 127 -2.99 2.27 17.06
N GLU A 128 -4.08 1.93 17.74
CA GLU A 128 -4.33 0.54 18.19
C GLU A 128 -4.52 -0.42 17.03
N PHE A 129 -5.19 0.02 15.96
CA PHE A 129 -5.27 -0.79 14.73
C PHE A 129 -3.89 -1.15 14.21
N PHE A 130 -3.00 -0.16 14.08
CA PHE A 130 -1.65 -0.39 13.57
C PHE A 130 -0.80 -1.24 14.50
N LYS A 131 -0.87 -1.05 15.81
CA LYS A 131 -0.19 -1.91 16.77
C LYS A 131 -0.57 -3.37 16.61
N ASN A 132 -1.87 -3.64 16.43
CA ASN A 132 -2.39 -4.99 16.33
C ASN A 132 -2.16 -5.63 14.95
N SER A 133 -2.20 -4.82 13.89
CA SER A 133 -2.11 -5.33 12.51
C SER A 133 -0.67 -5.44 11.99
N PHE A 134 0.22 -4.55 12.46
CA PHE A 134 1.60 -4.44 11.96
C PHE A 134 2.66 -4.56 13.06
N GLY A 135 2.27 -4.88 14.29
CA GLY A 135 3.19 -5.08 15.41
C GLY A 135 3.93 -3.80 15.85
N ILE A 136 3.38 -2.62 15.61
CA ILE A 136 3.98 -1.35 16.03
C ILE A 136 3.87 -1.22 17.54
N SER A 137 4.98 -1.39 18.26
CA SER A 137 4.99 -1.46 19.71
C SER A 137 4.81 -0.10 20.39
N LYS A 138 5.30 0.98 19.76
CA LYS A 138 5.15 2.36 20.25
C LYS A 138 5.03 3.32 19.08
N ALA A 139 3.97 4.11 19.08
CA ALA A 139 3.80 5.15 18.06
C ALA A 139 5.01 6.12 18.11
N GLY A 140 5.81 6.11 17.08
CA GLY A 140 6.78 7.15 16.78
C GLY A 140 8.24 6.91 17.12
N ASN A 141 8.60 5.79 17.77
CA ASN A 141 9.98 5.59 18.19
C ASN A 141 10.64 4.31 17.71
N ASP A 142 9.89 3.30 17.31
CA ASP A 142 10.45 2.03 16.90
C ASP A 142 10.01 1.66 15.48
N ILE A 143 10.92 1.13 14.69
CA ILE A 143 10.61 0.51 13.40
C ILE A 143 9.65 -0.63 13.67
N PRO A 144 8.54 -0.74 12.91
CA PRO A 144 7.63 -1.87 13.03
C PRO A 144 8.42 -3.19 12.90
N PRO A 145 8.21 -4.19 13.78
CA PRO A 145 8.98 -5.42 13.75
C PRO A 145 9.05 -6.06 12.36
N GLY A 146 7.93 -6.14 11.64
CA GLY A 146 7.90 -6.69 10.28
C GLY A 146 8.79 -5.94 9.28
N ILE A 147 8.91 -4.62 9.39
CA ILE A 147 9.79 -3.82 8.54
C ILE A 147 11.26 -4.02 8.95
N GLY A 148 11.54 -4.13 10.24
CA GLY A 148 12.88 -4.44 10.75
C GLY A 148 13.37 -5.82 10.32
N GLU A 149 12.50 -6.81 10.27
CA GLU A 149 12.79 -8.16 9.76
C GLU A 149 13.14 -8.16 8.27
N LEU A 150 12.61 -7.20 7.50
CA LEU A 150 12.98 -6.97 6.10
C LEU A 150 14.30 -6.20 5.94
N GLY A 151 14.99 -5.88 7.03
CA GLY A 151 16.30 -5.24 7.03
C GLY A 151 16.29 -3.72 7.11
N LEU A 152 15.13 -3.06 7.22
CA LEU A 152 15.05 -1.61 7.44
C LEU A 152 15.10 -1.32 8.95
N THR A 153 16.28 -1.02 9.44
CA THR A 153 16.59 -0.67 10.83
C THR A 153 17.10 0.77 10.91
N SER A 154 17.28 1.29 12.12
CA SER A 154 17.94 2.60 12.30
C SER A 154 19.35 2.64 11.73
N ASP A 155 20.06 1.52 11.69
CA ASP A 155 21.42 1.42 11.22
C ASP A 155 21.52 1.29 9.69
N THR A 156 20.45 0.87 9.04
CA THR A 156 20.36 0.66 7.58
C THR A 156 19.49 1.69 6.86
N GLU A 157 18.86 2.61 7.59
CA GLU A 157 17.94 3.59 7.03
C GLU A 157 18.55 4.44 5.93
N GLU A 158 19.78 4.93 6.14
CA GLU A 158 20.49 5.73 5.16
C GLU A 158 20.73 4.96 3.86
N VAL A 159 21.12 3.69 3.96
CA VAL A 159 21.34 2.81 2.78
C VAL A 159 20.05 2.60 2.00
N TRP A 160 18.90 2.49 2.68
CA TRP A 160 17.60 2.38 2.03
C TRP A 160 17.19 3.66 1.31
N LEU A 161 17.43 4.82 1.92
CA LEU A 161 17.16 6.12 1.31
C LEU A 161 18.03 6.36 0.09
N ASP A 162 19.34 6.10 0.18
CA ASP A 162 20.28 6.19 -0.94
C ASP A 162 19.87 5.25 -2.09
N SER A 163 19.42 4.04 -1.77
CA SER A 163 18.91 3.10 -2.77
C SER A 163 17.66 3.63 -3.47
N LEU A 164 16.75 4.26 -2.73
CA LEU A 164 15.55 4.87 -3.30
C LEU A 164 15.91 6.04 -4.24
N GLU A 165 16.81 6.94 -3.81
CA GLU A 165 17.27 8.05 -4.63
C GLU A 165 17.94 7.58 -5.92
N ASN A 166 18.76 6.53 -5.84
CA ASN A 166 19.41 5.93 -7.01
C ASN A 166 18.38 5.32 -7.98
N ILE A 167 17.37 4.60 -7.47
CA ILE A 167 16.30 4.04 -8.31
C ILE A 167 15.51 5.16 -8.99
N MET A 168 15.12 6.20 -8.26
CA MET A 168 14.39 7.34 -8.82
C MET A 168 15.19 8.05 -9.91
N SER A 169 16.49 8.25 -9.70
CA SER A 169 17.40 8.86 -10.66
C SER A 169 17.50 8.05 -11.96
N LEU A 170 17.57 6.72 -11.86
CA LEU A 170 17.60 5.83 -13.03
C LEU A 170 16.28 5.79 -13.81
N LEU A 171 15.17 6.08 -13.16
CA LEU A 171 13.85 6.15 -13.84
C LEU A 171 13.61 7.48 -14.55
N GLU A 172 14.40 8.52 -14.23
CA GLU A 172 14.34 9.84 -14.87
C GLU A 172 15.20 9.93 -16.15
N GLU A 173 16.13 9.01 -16.38
CA GLU A 173 16.98 8.93 -17.58
C GLU A 173 16.27 8.22 -18.76
#